data_8fd5f92f05d8322abca8a0ba1a127a8a
#
_entry.id   8fd5f92f05d8322abca8a0ba1a127a8a
#
_cell.length_a   1.000
_cell.length_b   1.000
_cell.length_c   1.000
_cell.angle_alpha   90.00
_cell.angle_beta   90.00
_cell.angle_gamma   90.00
#
_symmetry.space_group_name_H-M   'P 1'
#
loop_
_entity.id
_entity.type
_entity.pdbx_description
1 polymer ?
#
loop_
_entity_poly.entity_id
_entity_poly.type
_entity_poly.pdbx_seq_one_letter_code
_entity_poly.pdbx_strand_id
1 'polypeptide(L)'
;MVLTHTQKGNRRFHYYANRYETLGDSKASRVSARDIEDIVSAQLSQTLASGTQVQNMLLDDTYNAEQLHNVISRCSKLASELTIAKYVRKREIVRNALGRIELHEDRLLIKIDHRGLLNAIKADGSIPPSSDDLIIERPTMRLRRGKALRLVIPTTGQGSNIAMPDEKLVALILESRQIMEHIRTNPDKSIPALANEQGRCRVRMMKVAKLACLDPDIVTAIVEGRQPLKLTPGKLLATDIPLAWADQRQLLGFG
;
A
#
# COMPACT_ATOMS: atom_id res chain seq x y z
N MET A 1 -6.10 -0.03 -19.78
CA MET A 1 -7.20 -0.16 -18.79
C MET A 1 -7.99 1.14 -18.76
N VAL A 2 -9.28 1.08 -18.45
CA VAL A 2 -10.19 2.25 -18.39
C VAL A 2 -10.57 2.49 -16.92
N LEU A 3 -10.65 3.76 -16.51
CA LEU A 3 -11.09 4.12 -15.17
C LEU A 3 -12.61 3.93 -15.06
N THR A 4 -13.03 3.07 -14.14
CA THR A 4 -14.43 2.79 -13.83
C THR A 4 -14.70 3.10 -12.36
N HIS A 5 -15.95 3.22 -11.97
CA HIS A 5 -16.32 3.42 -10.57
C HIS A 5 -17.50 2.56 -10.17
N THR A 6 -17.55 2.21 -8.89
CA THR A 6 -18.72 1.61 -8.27
C THR A 6 -19.13 2.45 -7.06
N GLN A 7 -20.43 2.51 -6.80
CA GLN A 7 -20.97 3.24 -5.65
C GLN A 7 -21.55 2.25 -4.63
N LYS A 8 -21.22 2.44 -3.36
CA LYS A 8 -21.82 1.70 -2.24
C LYS A 8 -22.24 2.69 -1.17
N GLY A 9 -23.53 2.94 -1.05
CA GLY A 9 -24.06 4.02 -0.24
C GLY A 9 -23.51 5.37 -0.73
N ASN A 10 -22.98 6.18 0.16
CA ASN A 10 -22.43 7.51 -0.17
C ASN A 10 -20.94 7.48 -0.58
N ARG A 11 -20.31 6.29 -0.74
CA ARG A 11 -18.89 6.15 -1.10
C ARG A 11 -18.74 5.66 -2.52
N ARG A 12 -17.90 6.37 -3.31
CA ARG A 12 -17.46 5.97 -4.65
C ARG A 12 -16.10 5.29 -4.58
N PHE A 13 -15.98 4.17 -5.26
CA PHE A 13 -14.75 3.39 -5.39
C PHE A 13 -14.32 3.38 -6.85
N HIS A 14 -13.07 3.78 -7.12
CA HIS A 14 -12.51 3.85 -8.45
C HIS A 14 -11.62 2.62 -8.73
N TYR A 15 -11.71 2.12 -9.97
CA TYR A 15 -10.97 0.95 -10.42
C TYR A 15 -10.44 1.18 -11.82
N TYR A 16 -9.30 0.60 -12.12
CA TYR A 16 -8.84 0.41 -13.48
C TYR A 16 -9.30 -0.95 -13.97
N ALA A 17 -10.18 -0.97 -14.97
CA ALA A 17 -10.73 -2.16 -15.58
C ALA A 17 -10.08 -2.44 -16.93
N ASN A 18 -9.87 -3.71 -17.27
CA ASN A 18 -9.44 -4.07 -18.61
C ASN A 18 -10.65 -4.08 -19.58
N ARG A 19 -10.35 -4.14 -20.89
CA ARG A 19 -11.40 -4.17 -21.94
C ARG A 19 -12.35 -5.37 -21.80
N TYR A 20 -11.85 -6.49 -21.28
CA TYR A 20 -12.64 -7.71 -21.10
C TYR A 20 -13.73 -7.57 -20.04
N GLU A 21 -13.50 -6.77 -18.99
CA GLU A 21 -14.55 -6.51 -17.99
C GLU A 21 -15.73 -5.76 -18.61
N THR A 22 -15.46 -4.81 -19.51
CA THR A 22 -16.51 -4.05 -20.22
C THR A 22 -17.35 -4.94 -21.12
N LEU A 23 -16.77 -6.03 -21.64
CA LEU A 23 -17.43 -7.02 -22.50
C LEU A 23 -18.05 -8.18 -21.73
N GLY A 24 -17.88 -8.26 -20.39
CA GLY A 24 -18.39 -9.36 -19.55
C GLY A 24 -17.66 -10.69 -19.74
N ASP A 25 -16.44 -10.68 -20.23
CA ASP A 25 -15.61 -11.88 -20.48
C ASP A 25 -15.05 -12.46 -19.17
N SER A 26 -14.75 -13.77 -19.19
CA SER A 26 -14.09 -14.51 -18.10
C SER A 26 -12.69 -13.99 -17.76
N LYS A 27 -12.03 -13.31 -18.70
CA LYS A 27 -10.74 -12.62 -18.50
C LYS A 27 -10.88 -11.22 -17.89
N ALA A 28 -12.08 -10.83 -17.47
CA ALA A 28 -12.36 -9.57 -16.83
C ALA A 28 -11.51 -9.41 -15.57
N SER A 29 -10.78 -8.30 -15.50
CA SER A 29 -10.02 -7.94 -14.32
C SER A 29 -10.14 -6.45 -14.02
N ARG A 30 -10.32 -6.12 -12.76
CA ARG A 30 -10.29 -4.75 -12.29
C ARG A 30 -9.43 -4.63 -11.05
N VAL A 31 -8.65 -3.58 -10.98
CA VAL A 31 -7.74 -3.29 -9.88
C VAL A 31 -8.11 -1.95 -9.26
N SER A 32 -8.01 -1.85 -7.93
CA SER A 32 -8.26 -0.60 -7.23
C SER A 32 -7.35 0.51 -7.79
N ALA A 33 -7.94 1.62 -8.19
CA ALA A 33 -7.18 2.77 -8.69
C ALA A 33 -6.26 3.32 -7.60
N ARG A 34 -6.76 3.38 -6.37
CA ARG A 34 -5.98 3.84 -5.22
C ARG A 34 -4.75 2.96 -4.98
N ASP A 35 -4.88 1.64 -5.04
CA ASP A 35 -3.75 0.73 -4.79
C ASP A 35 -2.64 0.94 -5.83
N ILE A 36 -2.99 1.11 -7.12
CA ILE A 36 -1.99 1.40 -8.18
C ILE A 36 -1.37 2.78 -7.98
N GLU A 37 -2.18 3.80 -7.74
CA GLU A 37 -1.71 5.17 -7.58
C GLU A 37 -0.80 5.33 -6.36
N ASP A 38 -1.12 4.67 -5.25
CA ASP A 38 -0.30 4.67 -4.03
C ASP A 38 1.04 3.95 -4.28
N ILE A 39 1.02 2.77 -4.94
CA ILE A 39 2.23 2.02 -5.28
C ILE A 39 3.14 2.83 -6.21
N VAL A 40 2.57 3.39 -7.27
CA VAL A 40 3.33 4.15 -8.27
C VAL A 40 3.94 5.41 -7.64
N SER A 41 3.17 6.14 -6.84
CA SER A 41 3.67 7.33 -6.14
C SER A 41 4.81 7.00 -5.18
N ALA A 42 4.68 5.89 -4.43
CA ALA A 42 5.70 5.43 -3.51
C ALA A 42 6.98 5.00 -4.23
N GLN A 43 6.86 4.25 -5.33
CA GLN A 43 8.01 3.81 -6.11
C GLN A 43 8.72 4.98 -6.78
N LEU A 44 7.97 5.91 -7.36
CA LEU A 44 8.53 7.12 -7.95
C LEU A 44 9.27 7.96 -6.90
N SER A 45 8.66 8.18 -5.73
CA SER A 45 9.31 8.90 -4.62
C SER A 45 10.60 8.21 -4.19
N GLN A 46 10.60 6.89 -4.01
CA GLN A 46 11.77 6.12 -3.62
C GLN A 46 12.90 6.21 -4.64
N THR A 47 12.57 6.08 -5.92
CA THR A 47 13.55 6.17 -7.02
C THR A 47 14.16 7.57 -7.09
N LEU A 48 13.35 8.62 -6.99
CA LEU A 48 13.80 10.00 -7.03
C LEU A 48 14.58 10.44 -5.78
N ALA A 49 14.37 9.79 -4.64
CA ALA A 49 15.13 10.02 -3.41
C ALA A 49 16.54 9.41 -3.46
N SER A 50 16.76 8.41 -4.32
CA SER A 50 18.07 7.75 -4.45
C SER A 50 18.94 8.45 -5.49
N GLY A 51 19.94 9.20 -5.04
CA GLY A 51 20.87 9.90 -5.94
C GLY A 51 21.56 8.97 -6.95
N THR A 52 21.92 7.75 -6.52
CA THR A 52 22.52 6.74 -7.40
C THR A 52 21.54 6.27 -8.47
N GLN A 53 20.26 6.03 -8.11
CA GLN A 53 19.26 5.64 -9.10
C GLN A 53 18.99 6.77 -10.09
N VAL A 54 18.86 8.01 -9.59
CA VAL A 54 18.69 9.20 -10.43
C VAL A 54 19.87 9.36 -11.38
N GLN A 55 21.10 9.18 -10.90
CA GLN A 55 22.30 9.22 -11.72
C GLN A 55 22.25 8.17 -12.83
N ASN A 56 21.99 6.91 -12.50
CA ASN A 56 21.94 5.83 -13.48
C ASN A 56 20.78 5.99 -14.49
N MET A 57 19.73 6.69 -14.12
CA MET A 57 18.52 6.85 -14.93
C MET A 57 18.54 8.06 -15.86
N LEU A 58 19.18 9.16 -15.43
CA LEU A 58 19.06 10.44 -16.11
C LEU A 58 20.33 10.87 -16.85
N LEU A 59 21.43 10.18 -16.62
CA LEU A 59 22.73 10.72 -16.99
C LEU A 59 23.46 9.85 -18.01
N ASP A 60 23.49 10.36 -19.23
CA ASP A 60 24.58 10.08 -20.16
C ASP A 60 25.83 10.86 -19.69
N ASP A 61 27.02 10.42 -20.08
CA ASP A 61 28.34 10.97 -19.71
C ASP A 61 28.55 12.48 -20.05
N THR A 62 27.49 13.18 -20.48
CA THR A 62 27.52 14.56 -20.95
C THR A 62 27.30 15.61 -19.86
N TYR A 63 26.98 15.20 -18.62
CA TYR A 63 26.68 16.14 -17.54
C TYR A 63 27.92 16.52 -16.74
N ASN A 64 28.07 17.81 -16.46
CA ASN A 64 29.07 18.24 -15.49
C ASN A 64 28.60 18.00 -14.05
N ALA A 65 29.52 18.02 -13.09
CA ALA A 65 29.24 17.71 -11.68
C ALA A 65 28.20 18.66 -11.05
N GLU A 66 28.14 19.92 -11.48
CA GLU A 66 27.21 20.92 -10.97
C GLU A 66 25.79 20.65 -11.47
N GLN A 67 25.63 20.34 -12.75
CA GLN A 67 24.34 19.96 -13.35
C GLN A 67 23.79 18.70 -12.67
N LEU A 68 24.64 17.69 -12.45
CA LEU A 68 24.30 16.47 -11.77
C LEU A 68 23.79 16.74 -10.35
N HIS A 69 24.52 17.53 -9.57
CA HIS A 69 24.15 17.90 -8.22
C HIS A 69 22.79 18.62 -8.18
N ASN A 70 22.57 19.55 -9.10
CA ASN A 70 21.30 20.26 -9.23
C ASN A 70 20.13 19.33 -9.54
N VAL A 71 20.28 18.39 -10.48
CA VAL A 71 19.24 17.41 -10.83
C VAL A 71 18.92 16.51 -9.65
N ILE A 72 19.92 15.94 -8.99
CA ILE A 72 19.73 15.09 -7.81
C ILE A 72 19.00 15.84 -6.69
N SER A 73 19.41 17.08 -6.41
CA SER A 73 18.77 17.92 -5.39
C SER A 73 17.30 18.19 -5.72
N ARG A 74 16.98 18.52 -6.97
CA ARG A 74 15.59 18.75 -7.42
C ARG A 74 14.76 17.48 -7.40
N CYS A 75 15.31 16.33 -7.80
CA CYS A 75 14.66 15.03 -7.69
C CYS A 75 14.34 14.67 -6.23
N SER A 76 15.28 14.90 -5.31
CA SER A 76 15.06 14.68 -3.87
C SER A 76 13.95 15.58 -3.31
N LYS A 77 13.87 16.83 -3.73
CA LYS A 77 12.76 17.75 -3.36
C LYS A 77 11.42 17.24 -3.89
N LEU A 78 11.38 16.79 -5.16
CA LEU A 78 10.17 16.24 -5.76
C LEU A 78 9.74 14.94 -5.07
N ALA A 79 10.69 14.09 -4.66
CA ALA A 79 10.44 12.87 -3.88
C ALA A 79 9.78 13.19 -2.53
N SER A 80 10.31 14.20 -1.83
CA SER A 80 9.74 14.67 -0.56
C SER A 80 8.34 15.26 -0.77
N GLU A 81 8.13 16.03 -1.84
CA GLU A 81 6.83 16.58 -2.20
C GLU A 81 5.82 15.45 -2.47
N LEU A 82 6.19 14.39 -3.20
CA LEU A 82 5.35 13.22 -3.44
C LEU A 82 4.90 12.52 -2.15
N THR A 83 5.71 12.57 -1.10
CA THR A 83 5.38 11.94 0.18
C THR A 83 4.30 12.73 0.94
N ILE A 84 4.43 14.07 1.00
CA ILE A 84 3.62 14.94 1.87
C ILE A 84 2.48 15.67 1.14
N ALA A 85 2.53 15.77 -0.20
CA ALA A 85 1.57 16.54 -0.97
C ALA A 85 0.14 15.99 -0.90
N LYS A 86 -0.83 16.88 -1.04
CA LYS A 86 -2.25 16.49 -1.19
C LYS A 86 -2.45 15.70 -2.50
N TYR A 87 -3.49 14.88 -2.53
CA TYR A 87 -3.82 13.98 -3.64
C TYR A 87 -3.78 14.65 -5.04
N VAL A 88 -4.33 15.86 -5.18
CA VAL A 88 -4.37 16.58 -6.45
C VAL A 88 -2.94 16.84 -6.98
N ARG A 89 -2.05 17.31 -6.11
CA ARG A 89 -0.67 17.62 -6.48
C ARG A 89 0.14 16.36 -6.76
N LYS A 90 -0.04 15.30 -5.97
CA LYS A 90 0.57 13.98 -6.25
C LYS A 90 0.19 13.49 -7.65
N ARG A 91 -1.09 13.56 -7.98
CA ARG A 91 -1.59 13.14 -9.29
C ARG A 91 -1.01 13.95 -10.44
N GLU A 92 -0.84 15.24 -10.26
CA GLU A 92 -0.20 16.13 -11.25
C GLU A 92 1.25 15.73 -11.51
N ILE A 93 2.05 15.55 -10.44
CA ILE A 93 3.45 15.13 -10.54
C ILE A 93 3.55 13.78 -11.23
N VAL A 94 2.76 12.80 -10.77
CA VAL A 94 2.75 11.45 -11.32
C VAL A 94 2.35 11.47 -12.80
N ARG A 95 1.33 12.24 -13.19
CA ARG A 95 0.88 12.37 -14.57
C ARG A 95 1.94 12.97 -15.49
N ASN A 96 2.71 13.94 -15.00
CA ASN A 96 3.75 14.59 -15.77
C ASN A 96 5.01 13.73 -15.89
N ALA A 97 5.36 12.97 -14.86
CA ALA A 97 6.56 12.15 -14.83
C ALA A 97 6.38 10.76 -15.46
N LEU A 98 5.15 10.31 -15.66
CA LEU A 98 4.88 8.95 -16.16
C LEU A 98 4.49 8.94 -17.63
N GLY A 99 5.16 8.09 -18.41
CA GLY A 99 4.76 7.77 -19.75
C GLY A 99 3.68 6.68 -19.79
N ARG A 100 3.92 5.54 -19.13
CA ARG A 100 3.03 4.37 -19.18
C ARG A 100 3.18 3.48 -17.95
N ILE A 101 2.09 2.83 -17.56
CA ILE A 101 2.07 1.78 -16.55
C ILE A 101 1.56 0.49 -17.19
N GLU A 102 2.34 -0.59 -17.08
CA GLU A 102 1.94 -1.92 -17.55
C GLU A 102 1.79 -2.85 -16.36
N LEU A 103 0.60 -3.43 -16.22
CA LEU A 103 0.28 -4.36 -15.16
C LEU A 103 0.25 -5.78 -15.71
N HIS A 104 1.27 -6.57 -15.40
CA HIS A 104 1.37 -8.00 -15.69
C HIS A 104 0.81 -8.84 -14.54
N GLU A 105 0.80 -10.16 -14.69
CA GLU A 105 0.27 -11.06 -13.64
C GLU A 105 1.13 -11.06 -12.38
N ASP A 106 2.43 -10.97 -12.54
CA ASP A 106 3.47 -11.12 -11.53
C ASP A 106 4.27 -9.83 -11.26
N ARG A 107 4.10 -8.81 -12.11
CA ARG A 107 4.91 -7.59 -12.06
C ARG A 107 4.18 -6.35 -12.54
N LEU A 108 4.65 -5.21 -12.07
CA LEU A 108 4.26 -3.87 -12.50
C LEU A 108 5.46 -3.22 -13.16
N LEU A 109 5.30 -2.78 -14.40
CA LEU A 109 6.28 -1.96 -15.12
C LEU A 109 5.80 -0.51 -15.12
N ILE A 110 6.63 0.36 -14.59
CA ILE A 110 6.38 1.80 -14.54
C ILE A 110 7.38 2.45 -15.50
N LYS A 111 6.88 2.94 -16.63
CA LYS A 111 7.69 3.68 -17.59
C LYS A 111 7.65 5.17 -17.26
N ILE A 112 8.79 5.74 -16.99
CA ILE A 112 8.94 7.17 -16.69
C ILE A 112 9.22 7.91 -17.99
N ASP A 113 8.46 8.97 -18.23
CA ASP A 113 8.74 9.91 -19.31
C ASP A 113 9.88 10.85 -18.88
N HIS A 114 11.02 10.72 -19.53
CA HIS A 114 12.21 11.51 -19.24
C HIS A 114 11.95 13.02 -19.39
N ARG A 115 11.29 13.44 -20.48
CA ARG A 115 10.95 14.85 -20.70
C ARG A 115 9.99 15.38 -19.63
N GLY A 116 8.96 14.60 -19.35
CA GLY A 116 7.97 14.93 -18.32
C GLY A 116 8.60 15.05 -16.93
N LEU A 117 9.55 14.18 -16.59
CA LEU A 117 10.30 14.26 -15.35
C LEU A 117 11.20 15.49 -15.29
N LEU A 118 11.96 15.79 -16.35
CA LEU A 118 12.81 16.99 -16.41
C LEU A 118 11.97 18.27 -16.27
N ASN A 119 10.79 18.33 -16.90
CA ASN A 119 9.85 19.43 -16.74
C ASN A 119 9.31 19.53 -15.30
N ALA A 120 9.00 18.39 -14.68
CA ALA A 120 8.48 18.35 -13.30
C ALA A 120 9.50 18.86 -12.28
N ILE A 121 10.80 18.58 -12.48
CA ILE A 121 11.89 19.12 -11.65
C ILE A 121 12.34 20.51 -12.07
N LYS A 122 11.72 21.10 -13.09
CA LYS A 122 12.10 22.42 -13.67
C LYS A 122 13.59 22.48 -14.02
N ALA A 123 14.10 21.42 -14.65
CA ALA A 123 15.47 21.41 -15.15
C ALA A 123 15.63 22.48 -16.23
N ASP A 124 16.74 23.20 -16.20
CA ASP A 124 17.05 24.17 -17.24
C ASP A 124 17.21 23.41 -18.56
N GLY A 125 16.72 23.97 -19.67
CA GLY A 125 16.62 23.31 -20.97
C GLY A 125 17.97 22.89 -21.63
N SER A 126 19.07 22.95 -20.87
CA SER A 126 20.40 22.46 -21.26
C SER A 126 20.55 20.94 -21.16
N ILE A 127 19.53 20.24 -20.65
CA ILE A 127 19.56 18.78 -20.47
C ILE A 127 18.88 18.12 -21.67
N PRO A 128 19.62 17.45 -22.57
CA PRO A 128 18.98 16.74 -23.67
C PRO A 128 18.17 15.56 -23.11
N PRO A 129 16.93 15.36 -23.58
CA PRO A 129 16.17 14.19 -23.17
C PRO A 129 16.82 12.93 -23.74
N SER A 130 17.13 11.96 -22.89
CA SER A 130 17.50 10.61 -23.35
C SER A 130 16.37 10.00 -24.16
N SER A 131 16.71 9.22 -25.18
CA SER A 131 15.74 8.53 -26.03
C SER A 131 15.17 7.26 -25.37
N ASP A 132 15.80 6.81 -24.28
CA ASP A 132 15.44 5.55 -23.64
C ASP A 132 14.41 5.76 -22.54
N ASP A 133 13.30 5.01 -22.62
CA ASP A 133 12.29 4.96 -21.57
C ASP A 133 12.90 4.40 -20.28
N LEU A 134 12.77 5.13 -19.19
CA LEU A 134 13.17 4.66 -17.87
C LEU A 134 12.12 3.69 -17.32
N ILE A 135 12.54 2.44 -17.08
CA ILE A 135 11.62 1.40 -16.63
C ILE A 135 11.94 1.00 -15.19
N ILE A 136 10.95 1.18 -14.31
CA ILE A 136 10.97 0.61 -12.96
C ILE A 136 10.15 -0.67 -12.99
N GLU A 137 10.78 -1.80 -12.77
CA GLU A 137 10.11 -3.09 -12.63
C GLU A 137 9.94 -3.43 -11.14
N ARG A 138 8.72 -3.83 -10.76
CA ARG A 138 8.40 -4.28 -9.40
C ARG A 138 7.59 -5.57 -9.44
N PRO A 139 8.01 -6.62 -8.72
CA PRO A 139 7.19 -7.80 -8.56
C PRO A 139 5.89 -7.42 -7.85
N THR A 140 4.79 -7.97 -8.32
CA THR A 140 3.48 -7.74 -7.71
C THR A 140 2.73 -9.04 -7.54
N MET A 141 1.93 -9.12 -6.48
CA MET A 141 0.98 -10.21 -6.28
C MET A 141 -0.44 -9.67 -6.38
N ARG A 142 -1.27 -10.41 -7.10
CA ARG A 142 -2.70 -10.12 -7.21
C ARG A 142 -3.46 -10.95 -6.18
N LEU A 143 -4.05 -10.29 -5.21
CA LEU A 143 -4.94 -10.94 -4.24
C LEU A 143 -6.39 -10.69 -4.64
N ARG A 144 -7.13 -11.77 -4.92
CA ARG A 144 -8.55 -11.67 -5.22
C ARG A 144 -9.34 -11.38 -3.94
N ARG A 145 -10.08 -10.27 -3.93
CA ARG A 145 -10.98 -9.90 -2.83
C ARG A 145 -12.38 -9.69 -3.40
N GLY A 146 -13.19 -10.73 -3.39
CA GLY A 146 -14.49 -10.73 -4.07
C GLY A 146 -14.34 -10.60 -5.59
N LYS A 147 -14.99 -9.60 -6.19
CA LYS A 147 -14.90 -9.31 -7.65
C LYS A 147 -13.71 -8.40 -8.02
N ALA A 148 -13.01 -7.81 -7.05
CA ALA A 148 -11.88 -6.92 -7.30
C ALA A 148 -10.55 -7.61 -7.00
N LEU A 149 -9.52 -7.31 -7.80
CA LEU A 149 -8.14 -7.68 -7.55
C LEU A 149 -7.49 -6.56 -6.74
N ARG A 150 -6.87 -6.91 -5.63
CA ARG A 150 -5.99 -6.04 -4.88
C ARG A 150 -4.56 -6.30 -5.33
N LEU A 151 -3.84 -5.25 -5.67
CA LEU A 151 -2.44 -5.32 -6.02
C LEU A 151 -1.60 -5.14 -4.76
N VAL A 152 -0.62 -6.02 -4.57
CA VAL A 152 0.30 -5.95 -3.44
C VAL A 152 1.71 -6.21 -3.95
N ILE A 153 2.67 -5.43 -3.48
CA ILE A 153 4.09 -5.70 -3.73
C ILE A 153 4.56 -6.71 -2.66
N PRO A 154 5.07 -7.89 -3.07
CA PRO A 154 5.66 -8.83 -2.11
C PRO A 154 6.90 -8.21 -1.48
N THR A 155 7.02 -8.36 -0.17
CA THR A 155 8.22 -8.00 0.56
C THR A 155 9.23 -9.12 0.45
N THR A 156 10.04 -9.13 -0.57
CA THR A 156 11.23 -9.98 -0.64
C THR A 156 12.47 -9.12 -0.42
N GLY A 157 13.06 -9.25 0.76
CA GLY A 157 14.42 -8.91 1.14
C GLY A 157 14.95 -7.51 0.75
N GLN A 158 15.29 -6.72 1.76
CA GLN A 158 16.20 -5.55 1.71
C GLN A 158 15.90 -4.49 0.65
N GLY A 159 14.94 -3.63 0.93
CA GLY A 159 14.68 -2.41 0.17
C GLY A 159 13.39 -1.78 0.67
N SER A 160 13.51 -0.76 1.51
CA SER A 160 12.47 0.12 2.09
C SER A 160 11.05 -0.13 1.57
N ASN A 161 10.39 -1.09 2.19
CA ASN A 161 8.95 -1.21 2.13
C ASN A 161 8.34 -0.01 2.83
N ILE A 162 7.52 0.74 2.12
CA ILE A 162 6.47 1.47 2.81
C ILE A 162 5.44 0.40 3.20
N ALA A 163 5.74 -0.26 4.32
CA ALA A 163 4.81 -1.14 4.99
C ALA A 163 3.61 -0.28 5.39
N MET A 164 2.48 -0.43 4.68
CA MET A 164 1.27 0.30 5.04
C MET A 164 0.44 -0.57 5.99
N PRO A 165 0.24 -0.11 7.23
CA PRO A 165 -0.64 -0.78 8.16
C PRO A 165 -2.04 -0.95 7.57
N ASP A 166 -2.64 -2.13 7.73
CA ASP A 166 -4.08 -2.28 7.43
C ASP A 166 -4.87 -1.57 8.53
N GLU A 167 -5.42 -0.39 8.22
CA GLU A 167 -6.19 0.44 9.16
C GLU A 167 -7.28 -0.37 9.90
N LYS A 168 -7.86 -1.39 9.25
CA LYS A 168 -8.90 -2.23 9.85
C LYS A 168 -8.34 -3.26 10.82
N LEU A 169 -7.13 -3.78 10.55
CA LEU A 169 -6.44 -4.65 11.50
C LEU A 169 -5.99 -3.84 12.72
N VAL A 170 -5.42 -2.67 12.50
CA VAL A 170 -5.02 -1.77 13.60
C VAL A 170 -6.23 -1.37 14.44
N ALA A 171 -7.33 -0.97 13.82
CA ALA A 171 -8.57 -0.65 14.54
C ALA A 171 -9.11 -1.83 15.34
N LEU A 172 -9.01 -3.05 14.80
CA LEU A 172 -9.43 -4.27 15.50
C LEU A 172 -8.55 -4.57 16.72
N ILE A 173 -7.24 -4.37 16.63
CA ILE A 173 -6.32 -4.50 17.77
C ILE A 173 -6.64 -3.45 18.85
N LEU A 174 -6.87 -2.21 18.47
CA LEU A 174 -7.28 -1.16 19.41
C LEU A 174 -8.62 -1.50 20.08
N GLU A 175 -9.61 -1.95 19.31
CA GLU A 175 -10.91 -2.42 19.84
C GLU A 175 -10.70 -3.55 20.85
N SER A 176 -9.80 -4.48 20.58
CA SER A 176 -9.54 -5.60 21.49
C SER A 176 -8.96 -5.16 22.84
N ARG A 177 -8.03 -4.21 22.82
CA ARG A 177 -7.44 -3.65 24.05
C ARG A 177 -8.47 -2.87 24.87
N GLN A 178 -9.33 -2.08 24.21
CA GLN A 178 -10.41 -1.34 24.88
C GLN A 178 -11.40 -2.29 25.54
N ILE A 179 -11.79 -3.37 24.86
CA ILE A 179 -12.68 -4.37 25.44
C ILE A 179 -12.05 -5.07 26.62
N MET A 180 -10.77 -5.46 26.52
CA MET A 180 -10.06 -6.10 27.62
C MET A 180 -9.93 -5.19 28.84
N GLU A 181 -9.62 -3.91 28.62
CA GLU A 181 -9.57 -2.92 29.71
C GLU A 181 -10.94 -2.75 30.37
N HIS A 182 -12.00 -2.73 29.58
CA HIS A 182 -13.35 -2.64 30.12
C HIS A 182 -13.76 -3.88 30.93
N ILE A 183 -13.35 -5.08 30.52
CA ILE A 183 -13.52 -6.31 31.30
C ILE A 183 -12.71 -6.24 32.61
N ARG A 184 -11.48 -5.77 32.57
CA ARG A 184 -10.60 -5.66 33.71
C ARG A 184 -11.09 -4.66 34.77
N THR A 185 -11.71 -3.57 34.33
CA THR A 185 -12.26 -2.54 35.22
C THR A 185 -13.63 -2.90 35.78
N ASN A 186 -14.28 -3.96 35.30
CA ASN A 186 -15.58 -4.43 35.77
C ASN A 186 -15.53 -5.93 36.10
N PRO A 187 -14.74 -6.37 37.10
CA PRO A 187 -14.52 -7.79 37.38
C PRO A 187 -15.79 -8.51 37.86
N ASP A 188 -16.74 -7.77 38.42
CA ASP A 188 -18.00 -8.32 38.94
C ASP A 188 -19.06 -8.58 37.85
N LYS A 189 -18.79 -8.12 36.62
CA LYS A 189 -19.73 -8.26 35.50
C LYS A 189 -19.31 -9.36 34.54
N SER A 190 -20.26 -10.17 34.14
CA SER A 190 -20.02 -11.16 33.06
C SER A 190 -19.88 -10.48 31.68
N ILE A 191 -19.12 -11.10 30.77
CA ILE A 191 -18.97 -10.59 29.38
C ILE A 191 -20.34 -10.39 28.69
N PRO A 192 -21.33 -11.28 28.84
CA PRO A 192 -22.67 -11.03 28.31
C PRO A 192 -23.33 -9.76 28.86
N ALA A 193 -23.18 -9.48 30.15
CA ALA A 193 -23.74 -8.28 30.76
C ALA A 193 -23.09 -7.01 30.19
N LEU A 194 -21.75 -7.01 30.07
CA LEU A 194 -21.00 -5.91 29.47
C LEU A 194 -21.34 -5.69 27.99
N ALA A 195 -21.57 -6.77 27.24
CA ALA A 195 -21.98 -6.69 25.84
C ALA A 195 -23.37 -6.04 25.70
N ASN A 196 -24.31 -6.42 26.57
CA ASN A 196 -25.66 -5.85 26.56
C ASN A 196 -25.64 -4.37 26.92
N GLU A 197 -24.88 -3.97 27.94
CA GLU A 197 -24.72 -2.56 28.33
C GLU A 197 -24.20 -1.68 27.19
N GLN A 198 -23.31 -2.22 26.36
CA GLN A 198 -22.73 -1.52 25.21
C GLN A 198 -23.54 -1.69 23.91
N GLY A 199 -24.65 -2.41 23.92
CA GLY A 199 -25.42 -2.72 22.71
C GLY A 199 -24.62 -3.53 21.68
N ARG A 200 -23.63 -4.33 22.11
CA ARG A 200 -22.74 -5.11 21.27
C ARG A 200 -23.13 -6.59 21.20
N CYS A 201 -22.85 -7.22 20.06
CA CYS A 201 -23.01 -8.67 19.94
C CYS A 201 -22.01 -9.41 20.85
N ARG A 202 -22.53 -10.21 21.78
CA ARG A 202 -21.73 -11.01 22.74
C ARG A 202 -20.65 -11.86 22.06
N VAL A 203 -21.02 -12.58 20.99
CA VAL A 203 -20.09 -13.47 20.28
C VAL A 203 -18.95 -12.68 19.65
N ARG A 204 -19.25 -11.53 19.05
CA ARG A 204 -18.22 -10.65 18.50
C ARG A 204 -17.32 -10.11 19.60
N MET A 205 -17.89 -9.65 20.71
CA MET A 205 -17.11 -9.09 21.82
C MET A 205 -16.13 -10.12 22.40
N MET A 206 -16.55 -11.37 22.59
CA MET A 206 -15.68 -12.46 23.04
C MET A 206 -14.53 -12.74 22.06
N LYS A 207 -14.82 -12.78 20.76
CA LYS A 207 -13.80 -13.00 19.74
C LYS A 207 -12.80 -11.86 19.68
N VAL A 208 -13.27 -10.62 19.79
CA VAL A 208 -12.39 -9.45 19.80
C VAL A 208 -11.54 -9.40 21.09
N ALA A 209 -12.12 -9.71 22.24
CA ALA A 209 -11.40 -9.74 23.52
C ALA A 209 -10.20 -10.70 23.50
N LYS A 210 -10.34 -11.88 22.85
CA LYS A 210 -9.24 -12.85 22.70
C LYS A 210 -8.03 -12.26 21.96
N LEU A 211 -8.23 -11.31 21.05
CA LEU A 211 -7.15 -10.67 20.29
C LEU A 211 -6.24 -9.79 21.17
N ALA A 212 -6.66 -9.41 22.36
CA ALA A 212 -5.81 -8.71 23.32
C ALA A 212 -4.64 -9.57 23.84
N CYS A 213 -4.76 -10.92 23.68
CA CYS A 213 -3.72 -11.89 24.05
C CYS A 213 -2.82 -12.28 22.86
N LEU A 214 -2.86 -11.54 21.76
CA LEU A 214 -1.96 -11.76 20.65
C LEU A 214 -0.51 -11.49 21.07
N ASP A 215 0.39 -12.25 20.46
CA ASP A 215 1.83 -12.05 20.59
C ASP A 215 2.19 -10.59 20.29
N PRO A 216 2.98 -9.92 21.15
CA PRO A 216 3.45 -8.56 20.94
C PRO A 216 4.14 -8.34 19.59
N ASP A 217 4.90 -9.32 19.09
CA ASP A 217 5.58 -9.25 17.80
C ASP A 217 4.57 -9.22 16.65
N ILE A 218 3.48 -9.98 16.74
CA ILE A 218 2.37 -9.95 15.78
C ILE A 218 1.69 -8.57 15.78
N VAL A 219 1.43 -8.03 16.97
CA VAL A 219 0.82 -6.71 17.12
C VAL A 219 1.71 -5.63 16.51
N THR A 220 3.01 -5.66 16.84
CA THR A 220 4.00 -4.74 16.28
C THR A 220 4.07 -4.83 14.76
N ALA A 221 4.14 -6.04 14.22
CA ALA A 221 4.17 -6.25 12.78
C ALA A 221 2.90 -5.73 12.07
N ILE A 222 1.72 -5.84 12.71
CA ILE A 222 0.47 -5.26 12.17
C ILE A 222 0.53 -3.73 12.19
N VAL A 223 0.99 -3.12 13.27
CA VAL A 223 1.09 -1.65 13.40
C VAL A 223 2.11 -1.08 12.43
N GLU A 224 3.20 -1.78 12.19
CA GLU A 224 4.25 -1.40 11.24
C GLU A 224 3.92 -1.78 9.78
N GLY A 225 2.77 -2.43 9.53
CA GLY A 225 2.37 -2.83 8.19
C GLY A 225 3.08 -4.06 7.64
N ARG A 226 3.83 -4.80 8.48
CA ARG A 226 4.56 -6.02 8.13
C ARG A 226 3.72 -7.29 8.24
N GLN A 227 2.39 -7.15 8.38
CA GLN A 227 1.47 -8.28 8.46
C GLN A 227 1.45 -9.10 7.17
N PRO A 228 1.29 -10.45 7.28
CA PRO A 228 1.09 -11.30 6.11
C PRO A 228 -0.08 -10.85 5.24
N LEU A 229 0.09 -10.86 3.93
CA LEU A 229 -0.90 -10.38 2.96
C LEU A 229 -2.26 -11.08 3.06
N LYS A 230 -2.25 -12.33 3.48
CA LYS A 230 -3.45 -13.15 3.67
C LYS A 230 -4.17 -12.89 5.00
N LEU A 231 -3.54 -12.12 5.91
CA LEU A 231 -4.15 -11.78 7.19
C LEU A 231 -5.14 -10.64 7.00
N THR A 232 -6.40 -10.92 7.27
CA THR A 232 -7.49 -9.93 7.19
C THR A 232 -8.23 -9.89 8.53
N PRO A 233 -8.92 -8.79 8.86
CA PRO A 233 -9.74 -8.72 10.08
C PRO A 233 -10.76 -9.87 10.18
N GLY A 234 -11.38 -10.23 9.04
CA GLY A 234 -12.32 -11.35 8.99
C GLY A 234 -11.67 -12.69 9.28
N LYS A 235 -10.48 -12.94 8.71
CA LYS A 235 -9.71 -14.16 8.98
C LYS A 235 -9.27 -14.21 10.44
N LEU A 236 -8.76 -13.10 10.99
CA LEU A 236 -8.32 -13.03 12.38
C LEU A 236 -9.45 -13.32 13.36
N LEU A 237 -10.66 -12.80 13.11
CA LEU A 237 -11.86 -13.07 13.92
C LEU A 237 -12.44 -14.48 13.71
N ALA A 238 -12.21 -15.11 12.57
CA ALA A 238 -12.68 -16.47 12.26
C ALA A 238 -11.75 -17.54 12.77
N THR A 239 -10.46 -17.21 13.00
CA THR A 239 -9.44 -18.17 13.44
C THR A 239 -9.54 -18.35 14.96
N ASP A 240 -9.50 -19.59 15.41
CA ASP A 240 -9.35 -19.87 16.85
C ASP A 240 -7.87 -19.74 17.21
N ILE A 241 -7.56 -18.69 17.96
CA ILE A 241 -6.18 -18.28 18.26
C ILE A 241 -5.69 -19.07 19.46
N PRO A 242 -4.60 -19.85 19.35
CA PRO A 242 -4.00 -20.58 20.45
C PRO A 242 -3.44 -19.63 21.50
N LEU A 243 -3.23 -20.14 22.73
CA LEU A 243 -2.65 -19.35 23.82
C LEU A 243 -1.12 -19.18 23.68
N ALA A 244 -0.45 -20.19 23.13
CA ALA A 244 1.00 -20.15 22.96
C ALA A 244 1.38 -19.21 21.79
N TRP A 245 2.24 -18.25 22.04
CA TRP A 245 2.67 -17.25 21.05
C TRP A 245 3.38 -17.88 19.84
N ALA A 246 4.18 -18.92 20.05
CA ALA A 246 4.83 -19.64 18.96
C ALA A 246 3.81 -20.22 17.96
N ASP A 247 2.74 -20.82 18.49
CA ASP A 247 1.67 -21.38 17.65
C ASP A 247 0.87 -20.27 16.95
N GLN A 248 0.68 -19.12 17.60
CA GLN A 248 0.06 -17.94 16.99
C GLN A 248 0.85 -17.46 15.78
N ARG A 249 2.19 -17.34 15.90
CA ARG A 249 3.06 -16.92 14.80
C ARG A 249 2.95 -17.87 13.62
N GLN A 250 3.06 -19.17 13.87
CA GLN A 250 2.95 -20.20 12.83
C GLN A 250 1.56 -20.17 12.15
N LEU A 251 0.48 -20.12 12.93
CA LEU A 251 -0.90 -20.14 12.42
C LEU A 251 -1.25 -18.91 11.60
N LEU A 252 -0.77 -17.75 11.99
CA LEU A 252 -1.05 -16.46 11.34
C LEU A 252 -0.03 -16.09 10.26
N GLY A 253 1.05 -16.89 10.09
CA GLY A 253 2.04 -16.73 9.04
C GLY A 253 3.09 -15.67 9.33
N PHE A 254 3.51 -15.54 10.59
CA PHE A 254 4.61 -14.69 11.06
C PHE A 254 5.87 -15.50 11.39
N GLY A 255 5.90 -16.77 11.03
CA GLY A 255 7.05 -17.65 11.22
C GLY A 255 8.06 -17.55 10.10
#